data_b8b338be34fe78ddb13372ea4e9772dd
#
_entry.id   b8b338be34fe78ddb13372ea4e9772dd
#
_cell.length_a   1.000
_cell.length_b   1.000
_cell.length_c   1.000
_cell.angle_alpha   90.00
_cell.angle_beta   90.00
_cell.angle_gamma   90.00
#
_symmetry.space_group_name_H-M   'P 1'
#
loop_
_entity.id
_entity.type
_entity.pdbx_description
1 polymer ?
#
loop_
_entity_poly.entity_id
_entity_poly.type
_entity_poly.pdbx_seq_one_letter_code
_entity_poly.pdbx_strand_id
1 'polypeptide(L)'
;MVSNTLWLLFWFPAVSGFLTPNPKVSFRHTADLSLPKQQQRRQRRNKAAGVSSLKAIGVTSSVIETVAKGVLNLALANPKQATIEVGINSSARNLVRGNLDQAKVDGLNWVTPMGMTMRTIALTLNEMKIKPADVFRGKILFKTPAEGEAVLNLDANDFGNFLVHPLLTEADLPSGRFEFRREGTALDAELGRATFTGVWQGQPVVMEACQPERFGKIHARVAQRGRLTDLGIKTLSAEMTHFFNTVVLDLDGTAVRFRDMYHGYNSLGEPSLRVTVSVVVHRVPKPENMKF
;
A
#
# COMPACT_ATOMS: atom_id res chain seq x y z
N MET A 1 26.99 9.30 6.60
CA MET A 1 25.92 8.34 6.25
C MET A 1 24.59 9.00 6.53
N VAL A 2 23.93 9.52 5.51
CA VAL A 2 22.63 10.20 5.65
C VAL A 2 21.59 9.12 5.44
N SER A 3 20.69 8.95 6.42
CA SER A 3 19.63 7.93 6.43
C SER A 3 18.61 8.25 5.34
N ASN A 4 18.63 7.51 4.24
CA ASN A 4 17.69 7.61 3.12
C ASN A 4 16.32 6.92 3.38
N THR A 5 15.92 6.77 4.63
CA THR A 5 14.87 5.86 5.07
C THR A 5 13.43 6.43 5.04
N LEU A 6 13.21 7.61 4.47
CA LEU A 6 11.99 8.39 4.74
C LEU A 6 10.79 8.21 3.80
N TRP A 7 10.96 7.51 2.68
CA TRP A 7 10.09 7.75 1.52
C TRP A 7 8.91 6.81 1.32
N LEU A 8 8.89 5.68 1.96
CA LEU A 8 7.90 4.64 1.66
C LEU A 8 6.63 4.69 2.52
N LEU A 9 6.56 5.49 3.57
CA LEU A 9 5.35 5.66 4.40
C LEU A 9 4.18 6.38 3.71
N PHE A 10 4.49 7.11 2.62
CA PHE A 10 3.51 7.87 1.89
C PHE A 10 2.94 7.13 0.67
N TRP A 11 3.11 5.85 0.66
CA TRP A 11 3.00 5.03 -0.50
C TRP A 11 1.67 4.34 -0.70
N PHE A 12 0.67 4.64 0.11
CA PHE A 12 -0.49 3.79 0.10
C PHE A 12 -1.80 4.48 -0.23
N PRO A 13 -2.36 4.19 -1.35
CA PRO A 13 -3.75 4.32 -1.63
C PRO A 13 -4.40 3.22 -2.46
N ALA A 14 -5.62 3.11 -2.36
CA ALA A 14 -6.54 2.09 -2.60
C ALA A 14 -7.24 2.02 -3.95
N VAL A 15 -7.90 0.96 -4.18
CA VAL A 15 -8.78 0.71 -5.32
C VAL A 15 -10.23 0.86 -4.91
N SER A 16 -10.96 1.75 -5.56
CA SER A 16 -12.40 1.70 -5.56
C SER A 16 -12.85 0.51 -6.40
N GLY A 17 -13.50 -0.46 -5.78
CA GLY A 17 -14.07 -1.59 -6.48
C GLY A 17 -15.09 -1.13 -7.54
N PHE A 18 -14.92 -1.56 -8.77
CA PHE A 18 -15.96 -1.54 -9.78
C PHE A 18 -17.07 -2.49 -9.33
N LEU A 19 -18.16 -1.90 -8.81
CA LEU A 19 -19.44 -2.60 -8.71
C LEU A 19 -20.04 -2.65 -10.11
N THR A 20 -20.09 -3.83 -10.70
CA THR A 20 -20.93 -4.11 -11.85
C THR A 20 -22.39 -3.84 -11.47
N PRO A 21 -23.19 -3.20 -12.31
CA PRO A 21 -24.60 -3.01 -12.05
C PRO A 21 -25.33 -4.35 -12.19
N ASN A 22 -25.85 -4.84 -11.08
CA ASN A 22 -26.73 -6.00 -11.06
C ASN A 22 -28.14 -5.60 -11.54
N PRO A 23 -28.82 -6.43 -12.35
CA PRO A 23 -30.10 -6.07 -12.94
C PRO A 23 -31.23 -5.99 -11.90
N LYS A 24 -32.10 -5.04 -12.14
CA LYS A 24 -33.33 -4.74 -11.41
C LYS A 24 -34.17 -6.00 -11.10
N VAL A 25 -34.34 -6.29 -9.83
CA VAL A 25 -35.48 -7.07 -9.35
C VAL A 25 -36.44 -6.12 -8.67
N SER A 26 -37.58 -5.91 -9.35
CA SER A 26 -38.71 -5.17 -8.83
C SER A 26 -39.51 -6.06 -7.88
N PHE A 27 -39.55 -5.74 -6.61
CA PHE A 27 -40.60 -6.22 -5.71
C PHE A 27 -41.41 -5.04 -5.16
N ARG A 28 -42.60 -4.87 -5.70
CA ARG A 28 -43.68 -4.11 -5.05
C ARG A 28 -44.24 -5.00 -3.94
N HIS A 29 -44.15 -4.55 -2.69
CA HIS A 29 -45.19 -4.82 -1.72
C HIS A 29 -45.30 -3.63 -0.78
N THR A 30 -46.42 -2.98 -0.87
CA THR A 30 -46.99 -2.00 0.04
C THR A 30 -47.41 -2.71 1.32
N ALA A 31 -46.84 -2.30 2.44
CA ALA A 31 -47.51 -2.42 3.75
C ALA A 31 -47.19 -1.16 4.54
N ASP A 32 -48.16 -0.27 4.54
CA ASP A 32 -48.16 0.96 5.31
C ASP A 32 -48.47 0.59 6.79
N LEU A 33 -47.41 0.48 7.59
CA LEU A 33 -47.50 0.36 9.05
C LEU A 33 -47.02 1.67 9.67
N SER A 34 -47.95 2.62 9.76
CA SER A 34 -47.77 3.86 10.50
C SER A 34 -47.56 3.59 12.00
N LEU A 35 -46.31 3.75 12.43
CA LEU A 35 -45.92 3.70 13.84
C LEU A 35 -46.59 4.83 14.62
N PRO A 36 -47.03 4.59 15.87
CA PRO A 36 -47.68 5.60 16.72
C PRO A 36 -46.79 6.86 16.89
N LYS A 37 -47.39 8.04 16.76
CA LYS A 37 -46.75 9.36 16.80
C LYS A 37 -45.84 9.59 18.01
N GLN A 38 -46.02 8.87 19.13
CA GLN A 38 -45.15 8.94 20.32
C GLN A 38 -43.79 8.28 20.11
N GLN A 39 -43.69 7.20 19.34
CA GLN A 39 -42.40 6.54 19.05
C GLN A 39 -41.53 7.35 18.08
N GLN A 40 -42.15 8.01 17.10
CA GLN A 40 -41.45 8.91 16.20
C GLN A 40 -40.84 10.14 16.89
N ARG A 41 -41.53 10.69 17.92
CA ARG A 41 -40.97 11.80 18.73
C ARG A 41 -39.79 11.38 19.59
N ARG A 42 -39.78 10.15 20.14
CA ARG A 42 -38.62 9.63 20.90
C ARG A 42 -37.42 9.36 20.01
N GLN A 43 -37.61 8.79 18.82
CA GLN A 43 -36.52 8.58 17.86
C GLN A 43 -35.92 9.90 17.35
N ARG A 44 -36.75 10.92 17.07
CA ARG A 44 -36.25 12.26 16.67
C ARG A 44 -35.51 12.96 17.82
N ARG A 45 -35.91 12.82 19.07
CA ARG A 45 -35.16 13.38 20.22
C ARG A 45 -33.81 12.70 20.43
N ASN A 46 -33.76 11.36 20.29
CA ASN A 46 -32.48 10.65 20.43
C ASN A 46 -31.52 10.92 19.25
N LYS A 47 -32.03 11.13 18.04
CA LYS A 47 -31.23 11.54 16.89
C LYS A 47 -30.68 12.98 17.03
N ALA A 48 -31.49 13.91 17.57
CA ALA A 48 -31.07 15.28 17.82
C ALA A 48 -30.09 15.40 18.98
N ALA A 49 -30.25 14.60 20.04
CA ALA A 49 -29.31 14.59 21.17
C ALA A 49 -27.94 13.99 20.83
N GLY A 50 -27.90 12.99 19.93
CA GLY A 50 -26.65 12.39 19.44
C GLY A 50 -25.83 13.32 18.54
N VAL A 51 -26.49 14.16 17.76
CA VAL A 51 -25.82 15.07 16.80
C VAL A 51 -25.31 16.35 17.46
N SER A 52 -25.98 16.84 18.51
CA SER A 52 -25.54 18.07 19.20
C SER A 52 -24.35 17.89 20.14
N SER A 53 -24.11 16.67 20.65
CA SER A 53 -22.96 16.36 21.50
C SER A 53 -21.63 16.30 20.74
N LEU A 54 -21.65 16.03 19.44
CA LEU A 54 -20.45 15.89 18.60
C LEU A 54 -19.88 17.22 18.10
N LYS A 55 -20.68 18.29 18.05
CA LYS A 55 -20.21 19.62 17.65
C LYS A 55 -19.27 20.29 18.67
N ALA A 56 -19.20 19.77 19.89
CA ALA A 56 -18.41 20.37 20.96
C ALA A 56 -16.92 19.94 20.98
N ILE A 57 -16.50 18.90 20.24
CA ILE A 57 -15.14 18.35 20.34
C ILE A 57 -14.38 18.36 19.00
N GLY A 58 -14.97 18.84 17.91
CA GLY A 58 -14.25 19.22 16.69
C GLY A 58 -13.48 18.17 15.90
N VAL A 59 -13.19 16.97 16.43
CA VAL A 59 -12.54 15.90 15.63
C VAL A 59 -13.59 14.97 15.05
N THR A 60 -13.81 15.10 13.75
CA THR A 60 -14.62 14.14 12.97
C THR A 60 -13.70 13.31 12.08
N SER A 61 -14.16 12.18 11.55
CA SER A 61 -13.44 11.39 10.56
C SER A 61 -12.97 12.27 9.41
N SER A 62 -13.83 13.15 8.92
CA SER A 62 -13.56 14.09 7.82
C SER A 62 -12.37 15.04 8.09
N VAL A 63 -12.15 15.48 9.32
CA VAL A 63 -10.96 16.30 9.67
C VAL A 63 -9.70 15.44 9.57
N ILE A 64 -9.73 14.21 10.08
CA ILE A 64 -8.57 13.30 10.00
C ILE A 64 -8.29 12.94 8.54
N GLU A 65 -9.30 12.63 7.76
CA GLU A 65 -9.21 12.34 6.32
C GLU A 65 -8.58 13.50 5.55
N THR A 66 -9.02 14.72 5.82
CA THR A 66 -8.49 15.94 5.18
C THR A 66 -7.01 16.15 5.52
N VAL A 67 -6.65 16.01 6.79
CA VAL A 67 -5.24 16.14 7.23
C VAL A 67 -4.39 15.05 6.61
N ALA A 68 -4.84 13.79 6.64
CA ALA A 68 -4.13 12.67 6.04
C ALA A 68 -3.94 12.86 4.54
N LYS A 69 -5.00 13.24 3.81
CA LYS A 69 -4.93 13.53 2.38
C LYS A 69 -3.96 14.67 2.07
N GLY A 70 -3.96 15.73 2.86
CA GLY A 70 -3.02 16.84 2.72
C GLY A 70 -1.56 16.39 2.88
N VAL A 71 -1.28 15.60 3.90
CA VAL A 71 0.07 15.05 4.16
C VAL A 71 0.50 14.13 3.02
N LEU A 72 -0.38 13.24 2.55
CA LEU A 72 -0.09 12.33 1.43
C LEU A 72 0.18 13.09 0.13
N ASN A 73 -0.60 14.14 -0.19
CA ASN A 73 -0.37 14.96 -1.38
C ASN A 73 1.01 15.64 -1.37
N LEU A 74 1.52 16.03 -0.20
CA LEU A 74 2.85 16.64 -0.08
C LEU A 74 3.97 15.61 -0.33
N ALA A 75 3.68 14.33 -0.19
CA ALA A 75 4.62 13.23 -0.39
C ALA A 75 4.74 12.79 -1.86
N LEU A 76 3.94 13.33 -2.77
CA LEU A 76 3.96 12.97 -4.18
C LEU A 76 4.80 13.93 -5.03
N ALA A 77 5.50 13.38 -6.02
CA ALA A 77 6.13 14.18 -7.06
C ALA A 77 5.10 14.73 -8.08
N ASN A 78 3.95 14.04 -8.21
CA ASN A 78 2.90 14.39 -9.18
C ASN A 78 1.51 14.56 -8.56
N PRO A 79 1.31 15.40 -7.52
CA PRO A 79 0.04 15.48 -6.79
C PRO A 79 -1.17 15.91 -7.63
N LYS A 80 -0.93 16.52 -8.81
CA LYS A 80 -1.99 16.91 -9.75
C LYS A 80 -2.50 15.76 -10.63
N GLN A 81 -1.69 14.73 -10.83
CA GLN A 81 -2.01 13.57 -11.69
C GLN A 81 -2.43 12.35 -10.87
N ALA A 82 -2.04 12.32 -9.62
CA ALA A 82 -2.41 11.27 -8.69
C ALA A 82 -3.81 11.53 -8.12
N THR A 83 -4.57 10.47 -7.93
CA THR A 83 -5.81 10.51 -7.16
C THR A 83 -5.55 9.89 -5.79
N ILE A 84 -5.95 10.56 -4.72
CA ILE A 84 -5.85 10.04 -3.35
C ILE A 84 -7.23 10.13 -2.70
N GLU A 85 -7.68 9.00 -2.17
CA GLU A 85 -8.86 8.93 -1.32
C GLU A 85 -8.43 8.40 0.06
N VAL A 86 -8.97 8.99 1.12
CA VAL A 86 -8.74 8.57 2.49
C VAL A 86 -10.09 8.38 3.14
N GLY A 87 -10.34 7.21 3.70
CA GLY A 87 -11.55 6.88 4.42
C GLY A 87 -11.24 6.41 5.84
N ILE A 88 -11.92 6.98 6.82
CA ILE A 88 -11.82 6.60 8.23
C ILE A 88 -13.12 5.95 8.66
N ASN A 89 -13.05 4.70 9.05
CA ASN A 89 -14.16 3.99 9.66
C ASN A 89 -13.92 3.89 11.16
N SER A 90 -14.74 4.59 11.94
CA SER A 90 -14.71 4.53 13.39
C SER A 90 -15.99 5.11 14.00
N SER A 91 -16.39 4.58 15.15
CA SER A 91 -17.52 5.16 15.89
C SER A 91 -17.17 6.53 16.45
N ALA A 92 -18.17 7.42 16.57
CA ALA A 92 -17.97 8.73 17.15
C ALA A 92 -17.35 8.69 18.55
N ARG A 93 -17.70 7.69 19.36
CA ARG A 93 -17.16 7.46 20.71
C ARG A 93 -15.66 7.10 20.65
N ASN A 94 -15.26 6.29 19.70
CA ASN A 94 -13.86 5.89 19.49
C ASN A 94 -13.02 7.06 19.00
N LEU A 95 -13.53 7.85 18.05
CA LEU A 95 -12.87 9.06 17.54
C LEU A 95 -12.50 10.04 18.64
N VAL A 96 -13.44 10.33 19.56
CA VAL A 96 -13.20 11.23 20.70
C VAL A 96 -12.07 10.71 21.59
N ARG A 97 -11.93 9.42 21.74
CA ARG A 97 -10.87 8.76 22.51
C ARG A 97 -9.55 8.65 21.74
N GLY A 98 -9.54 8.98 20.45
CA GLY A 98 -8.41 8.80 19.56
C GLY A 98 -8.20 7.36 19.10
N ASN A 99 -9.22 6.52 19.21
CA ASN A 99 -9.22 5.17 18.66
C ASN A 99 -9.86 5.20 17.27
N LEU A 100 -9.16 4.68 16.28
CA LEU A 100 -9.64 4.50 14.91
C LEU A 100 -9.75 3.01 14.63
N ASP A 101 -10.94 2.54 14.29
CA ASP A 101 -11.16 1.12 14.06
C ASP A 101 -10.47 0.68 12.75
N GLN A 102 -10.58 1.51 11.70
CA GLN A 102 -9.91 1.27 10.41
C GLN A 102 -9.66 2.58 9.67
N ALA A 103 -8.50 2.69 9.01
CA ALA A 103 -8.25 3.68 7.97
C ALA A 103 -7.95 2.97 6.65
N LYS A 104 -8.54 3.49 5.58
CA LYS A 104 -8.23 3.13 4.19
C LYS A 104 -7.66 4.32 3.48
N VAL A 105 -6.69 4.07 2.65
CA VAL A 105 -6.10 5.10 1.82
C VAL A 105 -6.08 4.59 0.39
N ASP A 106 -6.65 5.27 -0.57
CA ASP A 106 -6.93 4.88 -1.95
C ASP A 106 -6.27 5.80 -2.99
N GLY A 107 -5.56 5.27 -4.00
CA GLY A 107 -4.93 6.09 -5.03
C GLY A 107 -4.60 5.46 -6.36
N LEU A 108 -4.38 6.33 -7.31
CA LEU A 108 -4.09 6.01 -8.70
C LEU A 108 -2.91 6.84 -9.19
N ASN A 109 -2.12 6.28 -10.12
CA ASN A 109 -1.04 6.96 -10.83
C ASN A 109 -0.05 7.69 -9.93
N TRP A 110 0.50 6.96 -9.00
CA TRP A 110 1.35 7.51 -7.96
C TRP A 110 2.81 7.58 -8.39
N VAL A 111 3.44 8.73 -8.15
CA VAL A 111 4.88 8.92 -8.37
C VAL A 111 5.50 9.51 -7.12
N THR A 112 6.49 8.83 -6.55
CA THR A 112 7.25 9.36 -5.42
C THR A 112 8.37 10.28 -5.89
N PRO A 113 8.86 11.19 -5.05
CA PRO A 113 10.01 12.03 -5.37
C PRO A 113 11.28 11.25 -5.76
N MET A 114 11.43 10.01 -5.28
CA MET A 114 12.55 9.13 -5.63
C MET A 114 12.30 8.28 -6.88
N GLY A 115 11.25 8.59 -7.66
CA GLY A 115 11.00 7.98 -8.97
C GLY A 115 10.33 6.63 -8.96
N MET A 116 9.83 6.15 -7.80
CA MET A 116 9.01 4.96 -7.82
C MET A 116 7.61 5.29 -8.31
N THR A 117 7.07 4.46 -9.19
CA THR A 117 5.76 4.64 -9.80
C THR A 117 4.87 3.44 -9.52
N MET A 118 3.55 3.67 -9.49
CA MET A 118 2.55 2.64 -9.33
C MET A 118 1.24 3.02 -9.96
N ARG A 119 0.57 2.05 -10.57
CA ARG A 119 -0.76 2.25 -11.14
C ARG A 119 -1.81 2.39 -10.09
N THR A 120 -1.84 1.46 -9.17
CA THR A 120 -2.75 1.49 -8.04
C THR A 120 -2.10 0.87 -6.82
N ILE A 121 -2.53 1.27 -5.64
CA ILE A 121 -2.07 0.71 -4.40
C ILE A 121 -3.15 0.85 -3.33
N ALA A 122 -3.30 -0.11 -2.44
CA ALA A 122 -4.33 -0.19 -1.41
C ALA A 122 -3.73 -0.38 -0.04
N LEU A 123 -3.91 0.58 0.90
CA LEU A 123 -3.57 0.38 2.31
C LEU A 123 -4.82 0.30 3.17
N THR A 124 -4.86 -0.67 4.03
CA THR A 124 -5.79 -0.72 5.15
C THR A 124 -5.00 -0.84 6.44
N LEU A 125 -5.18 0.12 7.35
CA LEU A 125 -4.64 0.07 8.71
C LEU A 125 -5.79 -0.21 9.68
N ASN A 126 -5.55 -1.03 10.69
CA ASN A 126 -6.55 -1.44 11.67
C ASN A 126 -6.15 -1.00 13.09
N GLU A 127 -7.14 -0.81 13.94
CA GLU A 127 -7.00 -0.58 15.40
C GLU A 127 -5.97 0.48 15.80
N MET A 128 -5.98 1.61 15.12
CA MET A 128 -5.04 2.69 15.36
C MET A 128 -5.41 3.50 16.58
N LYS A 129 -4.40 3.90 17.36
CA LYS A 129 -4.55 4.83 18.48
C LYS A 129 -3.76 6.10 18.20
N ILE A 130 -4.48 7.20 18.01
CA ILE A 130 -3.89 8.51 17.73
C ILE A 130 -4.06 9.49 18.93
N LYS A 131 -3.36 10.63 18.84
CA LYS A 131 -3.57 11.75 19.78
C LYS A 131 -4.49 12.78 19.12
N PRO A 132 -5.77 12.90 19.49
CA PRO A 132 -6.71 13.81 18.84
C PRO A 132 -6.25 15.27 18.83
N ALA A 133 -5.60 15.73 19.91
CA ALA A 133 -5.10 17.10 20.03
C ALA A 133 -4.02 17.45 18.98
N ASP A 134 -3.26 16.46 18.49
CA ASP A 134 -2.22 16.70 17.50
C ASP A 134 -2.79 16.77 16.09
N VAL A 135 -3.94 16.15 15.84
CA VAL A 135 -4.66 16.23 14.54
C VAL A 135 -5.05 17.68 14.24
N PHE A 136 -5.50 18.46 15.24
CA PHE A 136 -5.79 19.89 15.08
C PHE A 136 -4.56 20.74 14.76
N ARG A 137 -3.37 20.22 15.01
CA ARG A 137 -2.08 20.83 14.65
C ARG A 137 -1.55 20.33 13.31
N GLY A 138 -2.38 19.60 12.53
CA GLY A 138 -1.98 18.99 11.26
C GLY A 138 -1.01 17.81 11.40
N LYS A 139 -0.97 17.15 12.57
CA LYS A 139 -0.06 16.03 12.86
C LYS A 139 -0.84 14.78 13.22
N ILE A 140 -0.47 13.66 12.63
CA ILE A 140 -1.00 12.34 13.01
C ILE A 140 0.10 11.61 13.77
N LEU A 141 -0.07 11.45 15.08
CA LEU A 141 0.87 10.74 15.95
C LEU A 141 0.18 9.51 16.53
N PHE A 142 0.77 8.33 16.24
CA PHE A 142 0.31 7.07 16.81
C PHE A 142 0.78 6.92 18.26
N LYS A 143 -0.07 6.40 19.12
CA LYS A 143 0.27 6.01 20.51
C LYS A 143 0.86 4.61 20.57
N THR A 144 0.45 3.75 19.66
CA THR A 144 0.92 2.38 19.46
C THR A 144 1.16 2.18 17.96
N PRO A 145 2.06 1.29 17.54
CA PRO A 145 2.21 0.95 16.14
C PRO A 145 0.86 0.59 15.51
N ALA A 146 0.62 1.06 14.31
CA ALA A 146 -0.55 0.70 13.51
C ALA A 146 -0.16 -0.43 12.55
N GLU A 147 -0.97 -1.48 12.53
CA GLU A 147 -0.74 -2.64 11.66
C GLU A 147 -1.75 -2.67 10.52
N GLY A 148 -1.30 -3.17 9.38
CA GLY A 148 -2.17 -3.26 8.23
C GLY A 148 -1.58 -4.05 7.06
N GLU A 149 -2.29 -3.96 5.96
CA GLU A 149 -1.93 -4.59 4.70
C GLU A 149 -2.01 -3.59 3.57
N ALA A 150 -1.10 -3.70 2.64
CA ALA A 150 -1.15 -2.94 1.41
C ALA A 150 -1.09 -3.85 0.18
N VAL A 151 -1.84 -3.46 -0.83
CA VAL A 151 -1.89 -4.10 -2.15
C VAL A 151 -1.42 -3.11 -3.19
N LEU A 152 -0.39 -3.46 -3.93
CA LEU A 152 0.22 -2.68 -5.01
C LEU A 152 -0.12 -3.33 -6.35
N ASN A 153 -0.49 -2.54 -7.37
CA ASN A 153 -0.53 -3.02 -8.74
C ASN A 153 0.51 -2.27 -9.56
N LEU A 154 1.42 -3.01 -10.13
CA LEU A 154 2.58 -2.55 -10.87
C LEU A 154 2.48 -3.02 -12.33
N ASP A 155 2.86 -2.18 -13.28
CA ASP A 155 3.23 -2.63 -14.61
C ASP A 155 4.74 -3.01 -14.66
N ALA A 156 5.26 -3.38 -15.82
CA ALA A 156 6.66 -3.76 -15.97
C ALA A 156 7.61 -2.59 -15.66
N ASN A 157 7.24 -1.35 -16.03
CA ASN A 157 8.05 -0.15 -15.74
C ASN A 157 8.03 0.17 -14.25
N ASP A 158 6.85 0.06 -13.62
CA ASP A 158 6.69 0.27 -12.19
C ASP A 158 7.53 -0.75 -11.39
N PHE A 159 7.52 -2.02 -11.83
CA PHE A 159 8.34 -3.07 -11.23
C PHE A 159 9.84 -2.78 -11.40
N GLY A 160 10.26 -2.34 -12.59
CA GLY A 160 11.64 -1.90 -12.82
C GLY A 160 12.05 -0.74 -11.93
N ASN A 161 11.19 0.28 -11.79
CA ASN A 161 11.44 1.42 -10.89
C ASN A 161 11.53 0.98 -9.42
N PHE A 162 10.72 0.00 -9.02
CA PHE A 162 10.77 -0.59 -7.68
C PHE A 162 12.11 -1.26 -7.41
N LEU A 163 12.63 -2.08 -8.33
CA LEU A 163 13.88 -2.81 -8.15
C LEU A 163 15.11 -1.91 -8.03
N VAL A 164 15.14 -0.78 -8.78
CA VAL A 164 16.25 0.18 -8.72
C VAL A 164 16.03 1.29 -7.70
N HIS A 165 14.99 1.19 -6.88
CA HIS A 165 14.76 2.14 -5.81
C HIS A 165 15.92 2.12 -4.80
N PRO A 166 16.39 3.26 -4.26
CA PRO A 166 17.55 3.33 -3.37
C PRO A 166 17.54 2.40 -2.15
N LEU A 167 16.37 1.91 -1.75
CA LEU A 167 16.22 0.93 -0.67
C LEU A 167 16.42 -0.52 -1.13
N LEU A 168 16.43 -0.79 -2.44
CA LEU A 168 16.53 -2.11 -3.03
C LEU A 168 17.61 -2.21 -4.11
N THR A 169 18.25 -1.09 -4.48
CA THR A 169 19.18 -1.01 -5.63
C THR A 169 20.21 -2.14 -5.66
N GLU A 170 20.51 -2.69 -4.50
CA GLU A 170 21.49 -3.75 -4.33
C GLU A 170 20.96 -4.80 -3.36
N ALA A 171 21.05 -6.07 -3.74
CA ALA A 171 20.89 -7.18 -2.81
C ALA A 171 22.26 -7.64 -2.33
N ASP A 172 22.56 -7.47 -1.06
CA ASP A 172 23.75 -8.05 -0.43
C ASP A 172 23.50 -9.55 -0.20
N LEU A 173 24.02 -10.36 -1.14
CA LEU A 173 23.92 -11.81 -1.08
C LEU A 173 25.21 -12.39 -0.49
N PRO A 174 25.16 -13.56 0.16
CA PRO A 174 26.36 -14.21 0.72
C PRO A 174 27.47 -14.45 -0.33
N SER A 175 27.11 -14.73 -1.58
CA SER A 175 28.03 -14.97 -2.68
C SER A 175 28.51 -13.71 -3.40
N GLY A 176 28.01 -12.54 -3.01
CA GLY A 176 28.36 -11.25 -3.60
C GLY A 176 27.15 -10.41 -3.94
N ARG A 177 27.37 -9.12 -4.11
CA ARG A 177 26.33 -8.13 -4.37
C ARG A 177 25.65 -8.36 -5.72
N PHE A 178 24.33 -8.25 -5.75
CA PHE A 178 23.53 -8.20 -6.98
C PHE A 178 22.99 -6.78 -7.18
N GLU A 179 23.39 -6.13 -8.26
CA GLU A 179 22.94 -4.79 -8.64
C GLU A 179 21.75 -4.92 -9.59
N PHE A 180 20.57 -4.49 -9.18
CA PHE A 180 19.40 -4.47 -10.04
C PHE A 180 19.54 -3.45 -11.16
N ARG A 181 18.96 -3.76 -12.33
CA ARG A 181 18.85 -2.87 -13.48
C ARG A 181 17.38 -2.65 -13.81
N ARG A 182 17.05 -1.44 -14.25
CA ARG A 182 15.68 -1.11 -14.66
C ARG A 182 15.31 -1.75 -16.01
N GLU A 183 16.28 -1.80 -16.91
CA GLU A 183 16.13 -2.32 -18.26
C GLU A 183 15.91 -3.84 -18.23
N GLY A 184 15.08 -4.34 -19.15
CA GLY A 184 14.81 -5.77 -19.28
C GLY A 184 13.83 -6.33 -18.25
N THR A 185 13.10 -5.47 -17.54
CA THR A 185 11.95 -5.92 -16.74
C THR A 185 10.76 -6.23 -17.64
N ALA A 186 10.12 -7.37 -17.38
CA ALA A 186 8.92 -7.79 -18.09
C ALA A 186 7.99 -8.58 -17.15
N LEU A 187 6.70 -8.52 -17.43
CA LEU A 187 5.68 -9.29 -16.73
C LEU A 187 5.00 -10.24 -17.72
N ASP A 188 4.94 -11.51 -17.37
CA ASP A 188 4.23 -12.53 -18.12
C ASP A 188 3.08 -13.06 -17.26
N ALA A 189 1.86 -12.61 -17.57
CA ALA A 189 0.67 -12.95 -16.82
C ALA A 189 0.23 -14.41 -17.09
N GLU A 190 0.51 -14.97 -18.28
CA GLU A 190 0.15 -16.34 -18.64
C GLU A 190 1.04 -17.35 -17.90
N LEU A 191 2.34 -17.10 -17.86
CA LEU A 191 3.29 -17.94 -17.17
C LEU A 191 3.45 -17.62 -15.68
N GLY A 192 2.79 -16.55 -15.19
CA GLY A 192 2.85 -16.13 -13.80
C GLY A 192 4.26 -15.75 -13.36
N ARG A 193 5.00 -14.97 -14.19
CA ARG A 193 6.40 -14.63 -13.95
C ARG A 193 6.68 -13.16 -14.14
N ALA A 194 7.61 -12.64 -13.31
CA ALA A 194 8.26 -11.36 -13.50
C ALA A 194 9.72 -11.59 -13.89
N THR A 195 10.15 -11.04 -15.01
CA THR A 195 11.55 -11.05 -15.46
C THR A 195 12.22 -9.76 -15.04
N PHE A 196 13.46 -9.85 -14.58
CA PHE A 196 14.28 -8.69 -14.24
C PHE A 196 15.75 -8.97 -14.52
N THR A 197 16.54 -7.90 -14.61
CA THR A 197 17.96 -7.98 -14.92
C THR A 197 18.81 -7.34 -13.83
N GLY A 198 20.07 -7.73 -13.79
CA GLY A 198 21.06 -7.13 -12.89
C GLY A 198 22.46 -7.54 -13.23
N VAL A 199 23.40 -7.14 -12.39
CA VAL A 199 24.82 -7.51 -12.46
C VAL A 199 25.19 -8.27 -11.19
N TRP A 200 25.75 -9.45 -11.34
CA TRP A 200 26.29 -10.25 -10.24
C TRP A 200 27.72 -10.68 -10.55
N GLN A 201 28.65 -10.37 -9.65
CA GLN A 201 30.08 -10.64 -9.85
C GLN A 201 30.63 -10.09 -11.19
N GLY A 202 30.17 -8.89 -11.59
CA GLY A 202 30.54 -8.25 -12.86
C GLY A 202 29.89 -8.86 -14.11
N GLN A 203 29.04 -9.87 -13.99
CA GLN A 203 28.34 -10.50 -15.11
C GLN A 203 26.88 -10.04 -15.19
N PRO A 204 26.39 -9.66 -16.39
CA PRO A 204 24.97 -9.40 -16.59
C PRO A 204 24.18 -10.71 -16.45
N VAL A 205 23.07 -10.65 -15.74
CA VAL A 205 22.20 -11.80 -15.45
C VAL A 205 20.75 -11.42 -15.69
N VAL A 206 20.00 -12.35 -16.28
CA VAL A 206 18.54 -12.28 -16.39
C VAL A 206 17.94 -13.26 -15.40
N MET A 207 17.05 -12.76 -14.54
CA MET A 207 16.36 -13.52 -13.51
C MET A 207 14.87 -13.57 -13.79
N GLU A 208 14.20 -14.60 -13.32
CA GLU A 208 12.75 -14.70 -13.22
C GLU A 208 12.34 -14.90 -11.76
N ALA A 209 11.24 -14.26 -11.37
CA ALA A 209 10.56 -14.49 -10.09
C ALA A 209 9.13 -14.94 -10.34
N CYS A 210 8.68 -15.94 -9.58
CA CYS A 210 7.30 -16.42 -9.60
C CYS A 210 6.89 -16.87 -8.20
N GLN A 211 5.59 -16.92 -7.96
CA GLN A 211 5.01 -17.48 -6.75
C GLN A 211 3.96 -18.54 -7.17
N PRO A 212 4.31 -19.83 -7.15
CA PRO A 212 3.43 -20.89 -7.62
C PRO A 212 2.15 -21.03 -6.79
N GLU A 213 2.23 -20.74 -5.48
CA GLU A 213 1.12 -20.90 -4.54
C GLU A 213 0.84 -19.56 -3.86
N ARG A 214 -0.42 -19.21 -3.74
CA ARG A 214 -0.84 -17.99 -3.02
C ARG A 214 -0.38 -18.03 -1.56
N PHE A 215 0.16 -16.90 -1.10
CA PHE A 215 0.79 -16.77 0.22
C PHE A 215 1.97 -17.74 0.45
N GLY A 216 2.44 -18.39 -0.60
CA GLY A 216 3.63 -19.22 -0.59
C GLY A 216 4.93 -18.41 -0.69
N LYS A 217 6.02 -19.10 -0.97
CA LYS A 217 7.33 -18.44 -1.19
C LYS A 217 7.47 -17.96 -2.63
N ILE A 218 8.13 -16.83 -2.80
CA ILE A 218 8.67 -16.43 -4.10
C ILE A 218 9.82 -17.40 -4.43
N HIS A 219 9.86 -17.82 -5.68
CA HIS A 219 10.97 -18.55 -6.26
C HIS A 219 11.63 -17.68 -7.32
N ALA A 220 12.91 -17.37 -7.11
CA ALA A 220 13.74 -16.66 -8.07
C ALA A 220 14.72 -17.65 -8.73
N ARG A 221 14.88 -17.52 -10.04
CA ARG A 221 15.83 -18.36 -10.79
C ARG A 221 16.53 -17.58 -11.91
N VAL A 222 17.71 -18.00 -12.27
CA VAL A 222 18.38 -17.50 -13.45
C VAL A 222 17.64 -17.97 -14.70
N ALA A 223 17.15 -17.04 -15.51
CA ALA A 223 16.40 -17.31 -16.74
C ALA A 223 17.32 -17.56 -17.93
N GLN A 224 18.44 -16.84 -18.01
CA GLN A 224 19.44 -17.00 -19.07
C GLN A 224 20.80 -17.27 -18.46
N ARG A 225 21.40 -18.38 -18.86
CA ARG A 225 22.66 -18.90 -18.30
C ARG A 225 23.84 -17.92 -18.43
N GLY A 226 23.92 -17.19 -19.54
CA GLY A 226 25.04 -16.30 -19.83
C GLY A 226 26.40 -17.01 -19.69
N ARG A 227 27.30 -16.39 -18.94
CA ARG A 227 28.65 -16.97 -18.65
C ARG A 227 28.71 -17.65 -17.26
N LEU A 228 27.58 -17.84 -16.60
CA LEU A 228 27.55 -18.44 -15.27
C LEU A 228 27.80 -19.95 -15.32
N THR A 229 28.51 -20.46 -14.32
CA THR A 229 28.64 -21.90 -14.09
C THR A 229 27.34 -22.48 -13.51
N ASP A 230 27.13 -23.79 -13.61
CA ASP A 230 25.97 -24.44 -13.01
C ASP A 230 25.88 -24.22 -11.50
N LEU A 231 27.01 -24.19 -10.81
CA LEU A 231 27.07 -23.85 -9.39
C LEU A 231 26.65 -22.40 -9.14
N GLY A 232 27.17 -21.46 -9.94
CA GLY A 232 26.78 -20.03 -9.85
C GLY A 232 25.29 -19.81 -10.07
N ILE A 233 24.68 -20.49 -11.04
CA ILE A 233 23.25 -20.45 -11.31
C ILE A 233 22.45 -20.93 -10.09
N LYS A 234 22.81 -22.08 -9.52
CA LYS A 234 22.14 -22.63 -8.33
C LYS A 234 22.29 -21.73 -7.12
N THR A 235 23.50 -21.22 -6.86
CA THR A 235 23.79 -20.33 -5.73
C THR A 235 22.98 -19.05 -5.84
N LEU A 236 23.08 -18.33 -6.97
CA LEU A 236 22.36 -17.07 -7.17
C LEU A 236 20.85 -17.26 -7.07
N SER A 237 20.29 -18.31 -7.67
CA SER A 237 18.85 -18.60 -7.61
C SER A 237 18.37 -18.84 -6.17
N ALA A 238 19.14 -19.61 -5.38
CA ALA A 238 18.80 -19.88 -3.99
C ALA A 238 18.87 -18.63 -3.11
N GLU A 239 19.94 -17.84 -3.25
CA GLU A 239 20.16 -16.63 -2.47
C GLU A 239 19.15 -15.54 -2.83
N MET A 240 18.82 -15.35 -4.12
CA MET A 240 17.81 -14.40 -4.55
C MET A 240 16.41 -14.82 -4.10
N THR A 241 16.11 -16.12 -4.11
CA THR A 241 14.89 -16.67 -3.50
C THR A 241 14.81 -16.33 -2.02
N HIS A 242 15.90 -16.52 -1.29
CA HIS A 242 15.97 -16.16 0.12
C HIS A 242 15.78 -14.65 0.33
N PHE A 243 16.46 -13.82 -0.45
CA PHE A 243 16.37 -12.37 -0.39
C PHE A 243 14.92 -11.88 -0.50
N PHE A 244 14.19 -12.24 -1.57
CA PHE A 244 12.82 -11.79 -1.74
C PHE A 244 11.85 -12.25 -0.64
N ASN A 245 12.12 -13.39 -0.01
CA ASN A 245 11.27 -13.91 1.07
C ASN A 245 11.63 -13.36 2.45
N THR A 246 12.77 -12.72 2.62
CA THR A 246 13.25 -12.24 3.93
C THR A 246 13.41 -10.73 4.01
N VAL A 247 13.44 -10.05 2.86
CA VAL A 247 13.63 -8.59 2.82
C VAL A 247 12.54 -7.87 3.62
N VAL A 248 12.98 -7.01 4.52
CA VAL A 248 12.14 -6.08 5.28
C VAL A 248 12.60 -4.68 4.92
N LEU A 249 11.70 -3.90 4.36
CA LEU A 249 11.97 -2.50 4.07
C LEU A 249 11.58 -1.68 5.30
N ASP A 250 12.57 -1.07 5.96
CA ASP A 250 12.34 -0.12 7.05
C ASP A 250 12.34 1.31 6.49
N LEU A 251 11.25 1.98 6.67
CA LEU A 251 10.90 3.23 6.03
C LEU A 251 10.70 4.34 7.05
N ASP A 252 11.75 4.65 7.80
CA ASP A 252 11.76 5.66 8.87
C ASP A 252 10.60 5.48 9.87
N GLY A 253 10.48 4.26 10.38
CA GLY A 253 9.46 3.90 11.36
C GLY A 253 8.23 3.22 10.76
N THR A 254 8.32 2.76 9.50
CA THR A 254 7.38 1.80 8.94
C THR A 254 8.12 0.58 8.41
N ALA A 255 7.79 -0.55 8.93
CA ALA A 255 8.28 -1.83 8.45
C ALA A 255 7.31 -2.39 7.41
N VAL A 256 7.84 -2.75 6.23
CA VAL A 256 7.08 -3.37 5.14
C VAL A 256 7.67 -4.74 4.85
N ARG A 257 6.82 -5.75 4.81
CA ARG A 257 7.21 -7.14 4.50
C ARG A 257 6.34 -7.70 3.39
N PHE A 258 6.95 -8.42 2.48
CA PHE A 258 6.26 -9.16 1.43
C PHE A 258 5.31 -10.22 2.03
N ARG A 259 4.16 -10.41 1.39
CA ARG A 259 3.14 -11.41 1.78
C ARG A 259 2.68 -12.26 0.61
N ASP A 260 2.40 -11.65 -0.54
CA ASP A 260 1.83 -12.35 -1.70
C ASP A 260 2.17 -11.62 -3.00
N MET A 261 2.31 -12.38 -4.09
CA MET A 261 2.54 -11.86 -5.43
C MET A 261 1.64 -12.61 -6.41
N TYR A 262 0.91 -11.87 -7.21
CA TYR A 262 0.01 -12.43 -8.21
C TYR A 262 0.19 -11.73 -9.55
N HIS A 263 0.40 -12.51 -10.59
CA HIS A 263 0.45 -12.05 -11.96
C HIS A 263 -0.93 -12.12 -12.60
N GLY A 264 -1.32 -11.08 -13.31
CA GLY A 264 -2.61 -11.00 -13.98
C GLY A 264 -2.64 -9.90 -15.01
N TYR A 265 -3.83 -9.49 -15.39
CA TYR A 265 -4.06 -8.39 -16.33
C TYR A 265 -4.75 -7.23 -15.61
N ASN A 266 -4.38 -6.01 -15.98
CA ASN A 266 -5.09 -4.82 -15.53
C ASN A 266 -6.42 -4.65 -16.30
N SER A 267 -7.17 -3.60 -16.01
CA SER A 267 -8.45 -3.31 -16.70
C SER A 267 -8.32 -2.99 -18.19
N LEU A 268 -7.10 -2.74 -18.68
CA LEU A 268 -6.79 -2.50 -20.09
C LEU A 268 -6.32 -3.76 -20.81
N GLY A 269 -6.25 -4.91 -20.12
CA GLY A 269 -5.75 -6.17 -20.68
C GLY A 269 -4.22 -6.26 -20.76
N GLU A 270 -3.49 -5.36 -20.08
CA GLU A 270 -2.03 -5.38 -20.03
C GLU A 270 -1.53 -6.21 -18.85
N PRO A 271 -0.40 -6.93 -18.99
CA PRO A 271 0.20 -7.68 -17.88
C PRO A 271 0.47 -6.77 -16.68
N SER A 272 0.09 -7.24 -15.50
CA SER A 272 0.28 -6.52 -14.25
C SER A 272 0.71 -7.46 -13.12
N LEU A 273 1.48 -6.92 -12.19
CA LEU A 273 1.95 -7.57 -10.99
C LEU A 273 1.24 -6.98 -9.78
N ARG A 274 0.45 -7.78 -9.10
CA ARG A 274 -0.16 -7.44 -7.82
C ARG A 274 0.72 -7.95 -6.69
N VAL A 275 1.21 -7.06 -5.86
CA VAL A 275 2.02 -7.37 -4.68
C VAL A 275 1.24 -7.02 -3.43
N THR A 276 1.13 -7.94 -2.49
CA THR A 276 0.57 -7.70 -1.17
C THR A 276 1.68 -7.67 -0.13
N VAL A 277 1.67 -6.67 0.73
CA VAL A 277 2.66 -6.49 1.79
C VAL A 277 1.98 -6.25 3.14
N SER A 278 2.55 -6.75 4.22
CA SER A 278 2.18 -6.32 5.56
C SER A 278 2.92 -5.05 5.94
N VAL A 279 2.25 -4.16 6.64
CA VAL A 279 2.76 -2.84 7.02
C VAL A 279 2.60 -2.64 8.52
N VAL A 280 3.67 -2.20 9.18
CA VAL A 280 3.65 -1.80 10.60
C VAL A 280 4.16 -0.36 10.69
N VAL A 281 3.28 0.56 11.04
CA VAL A 281 3.59 2.00 11.13
C VAL A 281 3.82 2.38 12.59
N HIS A 282 5.06 2.64 12.95
CA HIS A 282 5.44 3.13 14.28
C HIS A 282 5.25 4.64 14.42
N ARG A 283 5.53 5.37 13.36
CA ARG A 283 5.37 6.83 13.30
C ARG A 283 5.09 7.29 11.88
N VAL A 284 4.37 8.39 11.75
CA VAL A 284 4.24 9.10 10.47
C VAL A 284 5.43 10.02 10.31
N PRO A 285 6.16 9.98 9.20
CA PRO A 285 7.29 10.88 8.95
C PRO A 285 6.87 12.34 9.00
N LYS A 286 7.80 13.21 9.36
CA LYS A 286 7.55 14.63 9.36
C LYS A 286 7.60 15.19 7.94
N PRO A 287 6.70 16.15 7.58
CA PRO A 287 6.70 16.77 6.25
C PRO A 287 8.04 17.42 5.85
N GLU A 288 8.79 17.96 6.81
CA GLU A 288 10.11 18.54 6.60
C GLU A 288 11.15 17.51 6.12
N ASN A 289 10.99 16.27 6.49
CA ASN A 289 11.87 15.18 6.10
C ASN A 289 11.50 14.58 4.72
N MET A 290 10.42 15.05 4.09
CA MET A 290 9.90 14.58 2.81
C MET A 290 10.39 15.37 1.59
N LYS A 291 11.30 16.31 1.77
CA LYS A 291 11.74 17.26 0.73
C LYS A 291 12.98 16.82 -0.05
N PHE A 292 13.42 15.59 0.05
CA PHE A 292 14.61 15.13 -0.65
C PHE A 292 14.31 14.14 -1.76
#